data_1fdfb9d2637c08609ab8445a2dea8e55
#
_entry.id   1fdfb9d2637c08609ab8445a2dea8e55
#
_cell.length_a   1.000
_cell.length_b   1.000
_cell.length_c   1.000
_cell.angle_alpha   90.00
_cell.angle_beta   90.00
_cell.angle_gamma   90.00
#
_symmetry.space_group_name_H-M   'P 1'
#
loop_
_entity.id
_entity.type
_entity.pdbx_description
1 polymer ?
#
loop_
_entity_poly.entity_id
_entity_poly.type
_entity_poly.pdbx_seq_one_letter_code
_entity_poly.pdbx_strand_id
1 'polypeptide(L)'
;MIEEIAKNTGLTEEQAAELLSLNKRILELLGEDPNREGLLKTPERVAKSLRFLTKGYREDPAAVLKAATFREDYQQMVIVRDIDFFSLCEHHMLPFFGKAHVGLSLIHI
;
A
#
# COMPACT_ATOMS: atom_id res chain seq x y z
N MET A 1 16.48 -11.05 10.14
CA MET A 1 15.26 -11.26 9.34
C MET A 1 14.11 -10.35 9.76
N ILE A 2 13.71 -10.36 11.02
CA ILE A 2 12.59 -9.52 11.49
C ILE A 2 12.92 -8.03 11.40
N GLU A 3 14.16 -7.64 11.62
CA GLU A 3 14.62 -6.27 11.47
C GLU A 3 14.43 -5.76 10.04
N GLU A 4 14.75 -6.59 9.06
CA GLU A 4 14.58 -6.26 7.65
C GLU A 4 13.11 -6.12 7.28
N ILE A 5 12.27 -7.02 7.77
CA ILE A 5 10.82 -6.96 7.53
C ILE A 5 10.23 -5.70 8.16
N ALA A 6 10.61 -5.39 9.39
CA ALA A 6 10.18 -4.17 10.06
C ALA A 6 10.57 -2.92 9.26
N LYS A 7 11.81 -2.86 8.79
CA LYS A 7 12.30 -1.75 7.97
C LYS A 7 11.50 -1.61 6.67
N ASN A 8 11.25 -2.73 5.98
CA ASN A 8 10.54 -2.72 4.69
C ASN A 8 9.05 -2.43 4.82
N THR A 9 8.46 -2.70 5.98
CA THR A 9 7.02 -2.51 6.21
C THR A 9 6.68 -1.24 6.98
N GLY A 10 7.67 -0.55 7.55
CA GLY A 10 7.44 0.60 8.41
C GLY A 10 6.81 0.23 9.76
N LEU A 11 6.86 -1.04 10.14
CA LEU A 11 6.38 -1.54 11.43
C LEU A 11 7.55 -1.60 12.43
N THR A 12 7.22 -1.61 13.73
CA THR A 12 8.20 -2.00 14.75
C THR A 12 8.51 -3.48 14.59
N GLU A 13 9.64 -3.93 15.16
CA GLU A 13 9.98 -5.37 15.14
C GLU A 13 8.90 -6.23 15.80
N GLU A 14 8.32 -5.74 16.90
CA GLU A 14 7.22 -6.43 17.59
C GLU A 14 5.98 -6.55 16.71
N GLN A 15 5.59 -5.46 16.06
CA GLN A 15 4.45 -5.45 15.15
C GLN A 15 4.69 -6.33 13.92
N ALA A 16 5.89 -6.31 13.37
CA ALA A 16 6.26 -7.16 12.24
C ALA A 16 6.16 -8.64 12.61
N ALA A 17 6.71 -9.02 13.78
CA ALA A 17 6.63 -10.39 14.28
C ALA A 17 5.19 -10.83 14.50
N GLU A 18 4.36 -9.96 15.06
CA GLU A 18 2.94 -10.24 15.28
C GLU A 18 2.21 -10.43 13.95
N LEU A 19 2.44 -9.57 12.97
CA LEU A 19 1.79 -9.69 11.67
C LEU A 19 2.18 -10.96 10.94
N LEU A 20 3.44 -11.37 11.02
CA LEU A 20 3.88 -12.66 10.47
C LEU A 20 3.18 -13.83 11.16
N SER A 21 3.11 -13.80 12.47
CA SER A 21 2.44 -14.83 13.26
C SER A 21 0.96 -14.95 12.91
N LEU A 22 0.27 -13.83 12.77
CA LEU A 22 -1.14 -13.80 12.40
C LEU A 22 -1.36 -14.36 10.99
N ASN A 23 -0.52 -14.00 10.03
CA ASN A 23 -0.63 -14.53 8.68
C ASN A 23 -0.37 -16.03 8.61
N LYS A 24 0.58 -16.52 9.40
CA LYS A 24 0.82 -17.95 9.56
C LYS A 24 -0.40 -18.65 10.12
N ARG A 25 -1.02 -18.05 11.13
CA ARG A 25 -2.24 -18.61 11.75
C ARG A 25 -3.41 -18.64 10.78
N ILE A 26 -3.55 -17.65 9.93
CA ILE A 26 -4.58 -17.63 8.88
C ILE A 26 -4.41 -18.86 7.97
N LEU A 27 -3.20 -19.16 7.53
CA LEU A 27 -2.93 -20.34 6.70
C LEU A 27 -3.35 -21.63 7.40
N GLU A 28 -3.01 -21.78 8.68
CA GLU A 28 -3.40 -22.95 9.48
C GLU A 28 -4.92 -23.08 9.55
N LEU A 29 -5.62 -21.99 9.84
CA LEU A 29 -7.08 -21.97 9.96
C LEU A 29 -7.79 -22.28 8.65
N LEU A 30 -7.15 -21.97 7.52
CA LEU A 30 -7.67 -22.30 6.20
C LEU A 30 -7.38 -23.76 5.79
N GLY A 31 -6.66 -24.50 6.60
CA GLY A 31 -6.37 -25.90 6.34
C GLY A 31 -5.05 -26.15 5.63
N GLU A 32 -4.19 -25.12 5.52
CA GLU A 32 -2.88 -25.26 4.91
C GLU A 32 -1.81 -25.59 5.93
N ASP A 33 -0.73 -26.21 5.45
CA ASP A 33 0.48 -26.42 6.25
C ASP A 33 1.46 -25.27 6.01
N PRO A 34 1.59 -24.32 6.96
CA PRO A 34 2.46 -23.16 6.77
C PRO A 34 3.95 -23.53 6.75
N ASN A 35 4.29 -24.74 7.12
CA ASN A 35 5.67 -25.21 7.15
C ASN A 35 6.10 -25.89 5.85
N ARG A 36 5.17 -26.12 4.91
CA ARG A 36 5.57 -26.66 3.61
C ARG A 36 6.39 -25.62 2.82
N GLU A 37 7.32 -26.12 2.01
CA GLU A 37 8.30 -25.29 1.31
C GLU A 37 7.71 -24.08 0.59
N GLY A 38 6.59 -24.27 -0.10
CA GLY A 38 5.94 -23.19 -0.86
C GLY A 38 5.31 -22.10 -0.01
N LEU A 39 5.10 -22.31 1.28
CA LEU A 39 4.44 -21.35 2.18
C LEU A 39 5.35 -20.78 3.28
N LEU A 40 6.60 -21.23 3.36
CA LEU A 40 7.52 -20.77 4.42
C LEU A 40 7.68 -19.25 4.45
N LYS A 41 7.75 -18.61 3.30
CA LYS A 41 7.92 -17.16 3.19
C LYS A 41 6.60 -16.41 2.97
N THR A 42 5.48 -17.10 2.91
CA THR A 42 4.18 -16.48 2.64
C THR A 42 3.79 -15.47 3.70
N PRO A 43 3.93 -15.73 5.02
CA PRO A 43 3.61 -14.74 6.03
C PRO A 43 4.36 -13.41 5.84
N GLU A 44 5.64 -13.48 5.52
CA GLU A 44 6.46 -12.31 5.22
C GLU A 44 5.98 -11.57 3.97
N ARG A 45 5.72 -12.30 2.90
CA ARG A 45 5.24 -11.72 1.63
C ARG A 45 3.89 -11.07 1.79
N VAL A 46 2.98 -11.69 2.53
CA VAL A 46 1.64 -11.12 2.81
C VAL A 46 1.78 -9.84 3.63
N ALA A 47 2.61 -9.86 4.68
CA ALA A 47 2.85 -8.67 5.50
C ALA A 47 3.34 -7.49 4.64
N LYS A 48 4.32 -7.72 3.78
CA LYS A 48 4.83 -6.68 2.87
C LYS A 48 3.76 -6.18 1.92
N SER A 49 2.97 -7.08 1.35
CA SER A 49 1.88 -6.74 0.43
C SER A 49 0.81 -5.88 1.09
N LEU A 50 0.36 -6.27 2.28
CA LEU A 50 -0.64 -5.51 3.03
C LEU A 50 -0.14 -4.11 3.37
N ARG A 51 1.10 -3.98 3.78
CA ARG A 51 1.69 -2.67 4.10
C ARG A 51 1.87 -1.80 2.86
N PHE A 52 2.23 -2.39 1.73
CA PHE A 52 2.30 -1.67 0.46
C PHE A 52 0.91 -1.17 0.03
N LEU A 53 -0.09 -2.04 0.06
CA LEU A 53 -1.45 -1.71 -0.38
C LEU A 53 -2.14 -0.68 0.51
N THR A 54 -1.66 -0.50 1.74
CA THR A 54 -2.20 0.47 2.70
C THR A 54 -1.25 1.62 2.99
N LYS A 55 -0.24 1.81 2.16
CA LYS A 55 0.80 2.83 2.40
C LYS A 55 0.25 4.26 2.48
N GLY A 56 -0.88 4.53 1.84
CA GLY A 56 -1.54 5.83 1.87
C GLY A 56 -1.90 6.28 3.28
N TYR A 57 -2.16 5.37 4.21
CA TYR A 57 -2.42 5.73 5.61
C TYR A 57 -1.22 6.37 6.29
N ARG A 58 -0.02 6.16 5.76
CA ARG A 58 1.24 6.67 6.33
C ARG A 58 1.78 7.87 5.56
N GLU A 59 1.11 8.28 4.50
CA GLU A 59 1.50 9.43 3.70
C GLU A 59 0.73 10.66 4.15
N ASP A 60 1.39 11.81 4.11
CA ASP A 60 0.76 13.11 4.35
C ASP A 60 0.46 13.74 3.00
N PRO A 61 -0.82 13.83 2.56
CA PRO A 61 -1.16 14.42 1.28
C PRO A 61 -0.69 15.87 1.15
N ALA A 62 -0.76 16.64 2.23
CA ALA A 62 -0.33 18.02 2.23
C ALA A 62 1.17 18.15 1.98
N ALA A 63 1.98 17.28 2.59
CA ALA A 63 3.42 17.26 2.38
C ALA A 63 3.78 16.87 0.94
N VAL A 64 3.09 15.88 0.38
CA VAL A 64 3.30 15.45 -1.02
C VAL A 64 2.99 16.59 -1.98
N LEU A 65 1.85 17.27 -1.81
CA LEU A 65 1.46 18.42 -2.63
C LEU A 65 2.43 19.58 -2.49
N LYS A 66 2.84 19.91 -1.27
CA LYS A 66 3.77 20.99 -0.99
C LYS A 66 5.13 20.80 -1.66
N ALA A 67 5.62 19.56 -1.68
CA ALA A 67 6.89 19.24 -2.33
C ALA A 67 6.82 19.36 -3.86
N ALA A 68 5.63 19.25 -4.44
CA ALA A 68 5.41 19.29 -5.87
C ALA A 68 4.83 20.62 -6.37
N THR A 69 4.68 21.62 -5.49
CA THR A 69 4.07 22.92 -5.84
C THR A 69 5.06 23.79 -6.58
N PHE A 70 4.62 24.34 -7.70
CA PHE A 70 5.36 25.35 -8.45
C PHE A 70 4.37 26.34 -9.06
N ARG A 71 4.87 27.52 -9.44
CA ARG A 71 4.01 28.55 -10.04
C ARG A 71 4.00 28.39 -11.55
N GLU A 72 2.80 28.25 -12.11
CA GLU A 72 2.57 28.23 -13.54
C GLU A 72 1.38 29.14 -13.88
N ASP A 73 1.52 29.89 -14.96
CA ASP A 73 0.46 30.74 -15.46
C ASP A 73 -0.29 30.03 -16.60
N TYR A 74 -0.96 28.90 -16.21
CA TYR A 74 -1.72 28.10 -17.15
C TYR A 74 -3.18 28.51 -17.17
N GLN A 75 -3.70 28.70 -18.39
CA GLN A 75 -5.12 28.99 -18.61
C GLN A 75 -5.90 27.80 -19.17
N GLN A 76 -5.23 26.71 -19.44
CA GLN A 76 -5.84 25.49 -19.94
C GLN A 76 -5.98 24.44 -18.84
N MET A 77 -6.91 23.49 -19.07
CA MET A 77 -7.05 22.38 -18.16
C MET A 77 -5.79 21.50 -18.19
N VAL A 78 -5.28 21.18 -17.02
CA VAL A 78 -4.20 20.21 -16.85
C VAL A 78 -4.83 18.84 -16.65
N ILE A 79 -4.41 17.88 -17.47
CA ILE A 79 -4.91 16.50 -17.39
C ILE A 79 -3.75 15.55 -17.12
N VAL A 80 -3.87 14.76 -16.07
CA VAL A 80 -2.96 13.65 -15.79
C VAL A 80 -3.73 12.36 -16.01
N ARG A 81 -3.25 11.53 -16.94
CA ARG A 81 -3.93 10.29 -17.32
C ARG A 81 -3.14 9.08 -16.87
N ASP A 82 -3.85 7.96 -16.77
CA ASP A 82 -3.27 6.64 -16.52
C ASP A 82 -2.47 6.58 -15.23
N ILE A 83 -3.00 7.21 -14.17
CA ILE A 83 -2.41 7.11 -12.83
C ILE A 83 -2.75 5.74 -12.27
N ASP A 84 -1.75 4.89 -12.11
CA ASP A 84 -1.94 3.57 -11.51
C ASP A 84 -2.20 3.69 -10.02
N PHE A 85 -3.15 2.91 -9.52
CA PHE A 85 -3.39 2.80 -8.10
C PHE A 85 -3.64 1.35 -7.68
N PHE A 86 -3.29 1.05 -6.43
CA PHE A 86 -3.46 -0.26 -5.81
C PHE A 86 -4.02 -0.03 -4.41
N SER A 87 -5.01 -0.84 -4.01
CA SER A 87 -5.63 -0.67 -2.70
C SER A 87 -6.26 -1.97 -2.22
N LEU A 88 -6.82 -1.93 -1.02
CA LEU A 88 -7.60 -3.02 -0.44
C LEU A 88 -9.07 -2.63 -0.35
N CYS A 89 -9.95 -3.56 -0.73
CA CYS A 89 -11.38 -3.42 -0.49
C CYS A 89 -11.64 -3.40 1.02
N GLU A 90 -12.41 -2.41 1.50
CA GLU A 90 -12.71 -2.29 2.92
C GLU A 90 -13.55 -3.44 3.48
N HIS A 91 -14.38 -4.07 2.63
CA HIS A 91 -15.29 -5.12 3.08
C HIS A 91 -14.62 -6.51 3.17
N HIS A 92 -13.65 -6.78 2.32
CA HIS A 92 -13.08 -8.12 2.19
C HIS A 92 -11.56 -8.16 2.33
N MET A 93 -10.91 -7.01 2.41
CA MET A 93 -9.44 -6.89 2.37
C MET A 93 -8.83 -7.53 1.12
N LEU A 94 -9.59 -7.60 0.03
CA LEU A 94 -9.08 -8.08 -1.24
C LEU A 94 -8.39 -6.95 -1.99
N PRO A 95 -7.22 -7.22 -2.58
CA PRO A 95 -6.54 -6.22 -3.41
C PRO A 95 -7.33 -5.88 -4.66
N PHE A 96 -7.33 -4.61 -5.02
CA PHE A 96 -7.81 -4.17 -6.32
C PHE A 96 -6.88 -3.11 -6.88
N PHE A 97 -6.89 -2.97 -8.19
CA PHE A 97 -6.05 -2.01 -8.88
C PHE A 97 -6.83 -1.39 -10.02
N GLY A 98 -6.35 -0.27 -10.49
CA GLY A 98 -6.98 0.43 -11.59
C GLY A 98 -6.19 1.63 -12.03
N LYS A 99 -6.81 2.44 -12.86
CA LYS A 99 -6.25 3.69 -13.35
C LYS A 99 -7.19 4.83 -13.05
N ALA A 100 -6.63 5.97 -12.69
CA ALA A 100 -7.37 7.20 -12.48
C ALA A 100 -6.89 8.27 -13.45
N HIS A 101 -7.80 9.15 -13.84
CA HIS A 101 -7.48 10.32 -14.65
C HIS A 101 -7.96 11.54 -13.87
N VAL A 102 -7.11 12.56 -13.78
CA VAL A 102 -7.43 13.78 -13.04
C VAL A 102 -7.34 14.96 -14.00
N GLY A 103 -8.41 15.71 -14.09
CA GLY A 103 -8.44 16.97 -14.84
C GLY A 103 -8.64 18.14 -13.90
N LEU A 104 -7.83 19.17 -14.01
CA LEU A 104 -7.90 20.37 -13.20
C LEU A 104 -7.94 21.61 -14.09
N SER A 105 -9.00 22.40 -13.95
CA SER A 105 -9.09 23.72 -14.58
C SER A 105 -8.61 24.79 -13.59
N LEU A 106 -7.62 25.54 -13.97
CA LEU A 106 -7.03 26.58 -13.12
C LEU A 106 -7.75 27.93 -13.23
N ILE A 107 -8.59 28.08 -14.23
CA ILE A 107 -9.30 29.35 -14.47
C ILE A 107 -10.68 29.44 -13.82
N HIS A 108 -11.18 28.32 -13.27
CA HIS A 108 -12.50 28.25 -12.66
C HIS A 108 -12.46 28.02 -11.14
N ILE A 109 -11.30 28.20 -10.54
CA ILE A 109 -11.10 28.01 -9.10
C ILE A 109 -11.37 29.30 -8.33
#